data_ef9ebc1c0a9cd07a053d1d0bc7ce26a8
#
_entry.id   ef9ebc1c0a9cd07a053d1d0bc7ce26a8
#
_cell.length_a   1.000
_cell.length_b   1.000
_cell.length_c   1.000
_cell.angle_alpha   90.00
_cell.angle_beta   90.00
_cell.angle_gamma   90.00
#
_symmetry.space_group_name_H-M   'P 1'
#
loop_
_entity.id
_entity.type
_entity.pdbx_description
1 polymer ?
#
loop_
_entity_poly.entity_id
_entity_poly.type
_entity_poly.pdbx_seq_one_letter_code
_entity_poly.pdbx_strand_id
1 'polypeptide(L)'
;MSKKFNTVVALGASVLLAASAFAGQAKPAAKPAAPAAQAAPPAAPAKFVPPIRGEATLNMTKPATKRLKDEVVTTFKVKNPSTTGSIAGLKISEFWYDKGGNPVSGDEFRYRKPLLPGEVIDIELRSPVNPKMASSQYKFEQSNGAVKPTVVAKF
;
A
#
# COMPACT_ATOMS: atom_id res chain seq x y z
N MET A 1 8.82 49.29 -4.78
CA MET A 1 10.10 49.55 -4.10
C MET A 1 10.97 48.34 -4.26
N SER A 2 12.03 48.54 -5.05
CA SER A 2 13.08 47.55 -5.36
C SER A 2 14.03 47.31 -4.21
N LYS A 3 14.61 46.08 -4.12
CA LYS A 3 15.96 45.79 -3.65
C LYS A 3 16.21 44.31 -3.89
N LYS A 4 17.00 43.97 -4.81
CA LYS A 4 18.42 43.95 -5.17
C LYS A 4 19.06 42.60 -4.83
N PHE A 5 19.48 41.98 -5.90
CA PHE A 5 20.48 40.93 -6.13
C PHE A 5 21.71 41.01 -5.20
N ASN A 6 22.23 39.83 -4.83
CA ASN A 6 23.69 39.68 -4.66
C ASN A 6 24.15 38.31 -5.15
N THR A 7 24.83 38.37 -6.30
CA THR A 7 25.64 37.35 -6.90
C THR A 7 27.04 37.48 -6.27
N VAL A 8 27.63 36.37 -5.80
CA VAL A 8 29.08 36.29 -5.55
C VAL A 8 29.62 35.08 -6.29
N VAL A 9 30.38 35.38 -7.33
CA VAL A 9 31.29 34.50 -8.06
C VAL A 9 32.65 34.59 -7.37
N ALA A 10 33.28 33.44 -7.06
CA ALA A 10 34.70 33.39 -6.76
C ALA A 10 35.32 32.21 -7.52
N LEU A 11 36.10 32.59 -8.54
CA LEU A 11 37.09 31.78 -9.22
C LEU A 11 38.34 31.65 -8.32
N GLY A 12 38.96 30.49 -8.35
CA GLY A 12 40.28 30.29 -7.71
C GLY A 12 40.96 29.03 -8.22
N ALA A 13 41.94 29.23 -8.97
CA ALA A 13 42.81 28.50 -9.86
C ALA A 13 43.70 27.44 -9.18
N SER A 14 43.93 26.41 -9.94
CA SER A 14 45.13 25.56 -10.21
C SER A 14 46.36 25.62 -9.29
N VAL A 15 46.82 24.44 -8.85
CA VAL A 15 48.26 24.09 -8.82
C VAL A 15 48.44 22.59 -9.08
N LEU A 16 49.08 22.25 -10.18
CA LEU A 16 49.75 20.98 -10.45
C LEU A 16 51.05 20.88 -9.62
N LEU A 17 51.27 19.72 -9.01
CA LEU A 17 52.64 19.24 -8.76
C LEU A 17 52.66 17.72 -8.86
N ALA A 18 53.49 17.26 -9.80
CA ALA A 18 53.83 15.87 -10.03
C ALA A 18 55.00 15.45 -9.11
N ALA A 19 55.08 14.20 -8.84
CA ALA A 19 56.24 13.27 -8.71
C ALA A 19 56.10 12.44 -7.42
N SER A 20 56.15 11.16 -7.45
CA SER A 20 57.21 10.22 -7.62
C SER A 20 56.75 8.82 -7.12
N ALA A 21 57.10 7.84 -7.86
CA ALA A 21 56.93 6.41 -7.62
C ALA A 21 57.50 5.93 -6.27
N PHE A 22 56.72 5.07 -5.59
CA PHE A 22 57.27 3.99 -4.76
C PHE A 22 56.49 2.73 -5.00
N ALA A 23 57.16 1.78 -5.64
CA ALA A 23 56.70 0.42 -5.78
C ALA A 23 56.70 -0.26 -4.39
N GLY A 24 55.54 -0.57 -3.88
CA GLY A 24 55.35 -1.42 -2.73
C GLY A 24 54.26 -2.40 -3.06
N GLN A 25 54.64 -3.61 -3.50
CA GLN A 25 53.69 -4.75 -3.63
C GLN A 25 53.16 -5.12 -2.27
N ALA A 26 52.01 -4.64 -1.91
CA ALA A 26 51.20 -5.18 -0.84
C ALA A 26 50.23 -6.23 -1.41
N LYS A 27 50.47 -7.48 -1.05
CA LYS A 27 49.62 -8.66 -1.25
C LYS A 27 48.15 -8.30 -0.98
N PRO A 28 47.21 -8.57 -1.89
CA PRO A 28 45.79 -8.33 -1.61
C PRO A 28 45.35 -9.26 -0.47
N ALA A 29 44.99 -8.65 0.65
CA ALA A 29 44.29 -9.39 1.71
C ALA A 29 42.92 -9.85 1.15
N ALA A 30 42.69 -11.14 1.16
CA ALA A 30 41.44 -11.75 0.77
C ALA A 30 40.31 -11.16 1.63
N LYS A 31 39.42 -10.44 0.97
CA LYS A 31 38.15 -9.98 1.55
C LYS A 31 37.38 -11.18 2.04
N PRO A 32 36.92 -11.25 3.30
CA PRO A 32 36.10 -12.36 3.77
C PRO A 32 34.88 -12.48 2.86
N ALA A 33 34.68 -13.66 2.29
CA ALA A 33 33.50 -13.98 1.51
C ALA A 33 32.28 -13.78 2.41
N ALA A 34 31.37 -12.93 1.99
CA ALA A 34 30.04 -12.81 2.62
C ALA A 34 29.37 -14.20 2.60
N PRO A 35 28.68 -14.60 3.67
CA PRO A 35 27.96 -15.86 3.69
C PRO A 35 27.02 -15.89 2.50
N ALA A 36 27.13 -16.92 1.66
CA ALA A 36 26.23 -17.18 0.57
C ALA A 36 24.80 -17.18 1.13
N ALA A 37 23.99 -16.21 0.69
CA ALA A 37 22.57 -16.20 0.98
C ALA A 37 22.00 -17.55 0.52
N GLN A 38 21.60 -18.40 1.46
CA GLN A 38 20.89 -19.63 1.16
C GLN A 38 19.66 -19.24 0.34
N ALA A 39 19.64 -19.71 -0.90
CA ALA A 39 18.47 -19.57 -1.76
C ALA A 39 17.27 -20.17 -1.03
N ALA A 40 16.24 -19.36 -0.79
CA ALA A 40 15.00 -19.85 -0.23
C ALA A 40 14.49 -21.04 -1.07
N PRO A 41 13.96 -22.11 -0.44
CA PRO A 41 13.43 -23.24 -1.16
C PRO A 41 12.43 -22.76 -2.22
N PRO A 42 12.37 -23.37 -3.42
CA PRO A 42 11.39 -23.03 -4.43
C PRO A 42 10.00 -23.10 -3.81
N ALA A 43 9.26 -22.00 -3.85
CA ALA A 43 7.87 -21.97 -3.41
C ALA A 43 7.09 -23.07 -4.15
N ALA A 44 6.43 -23.96 -3.42
CA ALA A 44 5.59 -24.99 -4.00
C ALA A 44 4.62 -24.34 -5.02
N PRO A 45 4.35 -25.00 -6.18
CA PRO A 45 3.49 -24.41 -7.19
C PRO A 45 2.15 -24.03 -6.55
N ALA A 46 1.81 -22.76 -6.62
CA ALA A 46 0.56 -22.24 -6.07
C ALA A 46 -0.60 -22.98 -6.74
N LYS A 47 -1.39 -23.71 -5.96
CA LYS A 47 -2.59 -24.40 -6.46
C LYS A 47 -3.51 -23.33 -7.04
N PHE A 48 -3.92 -23.55 -8.31
CA PHE A 48 -4.90 -22.68 -8.94
C PHE A 48 -6.22 -22.72 -8.17
N VAL A 49 -6.68 -21.58 -7.68
CA VAL A 49 -7.98 -21.43 -7.01
C VAL A 49 -8.89 -20.65 -7.96
N PRO A 50 -9.99 -21.25 -8.43
CA PRO A 50 -10.88 -20.60 -9.37
C PRO A 50 -11.54 -19.37 -8.73
N PRO A 51 -11.78 -18.30 -9.50
CA PRO A 51 -12.50 -17.15 -9.00
C PRO A 51 -14.00 -17.46 -8.85
N ILE A 52 -14.60 -16.93 -7.78
CA ILE A 52 -16.05 -16.97 -7.56
C ILE A 52 -16.73 -16.18 -8.67
N ARG A 53 -17.73 -16.77 -9.32
CA ARG A 53 -18.58 -16.11 -10.31
C ARG A 53 -19.92 -15.78 -9.66
N GLY A 54 -20.47 -14.60 -9.95
CA GLY A 54 -21.71 -14.12 -9.36
C GLY A 54 -21.49 -13.44 -7.99
N GLU A 55 -22.36 -13.72 -7.03
CA GLU A 55 -22.28 -13.12 -5.69
C GLU A 55 -21.22 -13.84 -4.83
N ALA A 56 -20.27 -13.08 -4.29
CA ALA A 56 -19.31 -13.55 -3.30
C ALA A 56 -19.66 -13.02 -1.91
N THR A 57 -19.57 -13.85 -0.90
CA THR A 57 -19.65 -13.42 0.50
C THR A 57 -18.29 -12.94 0.97
N LEU A 58 -18.25 -11.82 1.71
CA LEU A 58 -17.05 -11.27 2.30
C LEU A 58 -17.31 -10.99 3.78
N ASN A 59 -16.56 -11.60 4.69
CA ASN A 59 -16.62 -11.24 6.10
C ASN A 59 -15.76 -10.00 6.34
N MET A 60 -16.26 -9.05 7.14
CA MET A 60 -15.52 -7.85 7.53
C MET A 60 -15.64 -7.58 9.03
N THR A 61 -14.60 -7.05 9.65
CA THR A 61 -14.72 -6.54 11.02
C THR A 61 -15.38 -5.16 10.99
N LYS A 62 -15.90 -4.74 12.15
CA LYS A 62 -16.47 -3.39 12.29
C LYS A 62 -15.40 -2.35 11.92
N PRO A 63 -15.68 -1.40 11.01
CA PRO A 63 -14.76 -0.33 10.69
C PRO A 63 -14.43 0.53 11.91
N ALA A 64 -13.15 0.85 12.08
CA ALA A 64 -12.65 1.80 13.06
C ALA A 64 -12.17 3.05 12.33
N THR A 65 -12.76 4.19 12.67
CA THR A 65 -12.47 5.46 12.01
C THR A 65 -11.74 6.39 12.95
N LYS A 66 -10.63 6.97 12.49
CA LYS A 66 -9.83 7.97 13.20
C LYS A 66 -9.71 9.23 12.35
N ARG A 67 -10.14 10.37 12.90
CA ARG A 67 -9.96 11.67 12.25
C ARG A 67 -8.60 12.25 12.59
N LEU A 68 -7.82 12.56 11.57
CA LEU A 68 -6.57 13.31 11.63
C LEU A 68 -6.84 14.75 11.17
N LYS A 69 -5.78 15.57 11.12
CA LYS A 69 -5.91 16.98 10.74
C LYS A 69 -6.51 17.16 9.33
N ASP A 70 -5.96 16.43 8.35
CA ASP A 70 -6.26 16.61 6.94
C ASP A 70 -6.97 15.41 6.30
N GLU A 71 -7.09 14.29 7.02
CA GLU A 71 -7.69 13.05 6.52
C GLU A 71 -8.47 12.30 7.62
N VAL A 72 -9.42 11.49 7.17
CA VAL A 72 -10.12 10.49 7.98
C VAL A 72 -9.59 9.13 7.57
N VAL A 73 -8.99 8.41 8.50
CA VAL A 73 -8.45 7.07 8.27
C VAL A 73 -9.44 6.05 8.81
N THR A 74 -9.92 5.18 7.94
CA THR A 74 -10.80 4.07 8.29
C THR A 74 -10.06 2.76 8.11
N THR A 75 -10.02 1.94 9.17
CA THR A 75 -9.34 0.64 9.17
C THR A 75 -10.29 -0.48 9.54
N PHE A 76 -10.20 -1.60 8.85
CA PHE A 76 -10.91 -2.84 9.16
C PHE A 76 -10.22 -4.02 8.47
N LYS A 77 -10.60 -5.24 8.85
CA LYS A 77 -10.12 -6.46 8.20
C LYS A 77 -11.22 -7.08 7.37
N VAL A 78 -10.85 -7.70 6.27
CA VAL A 78 -11.76 -8.51 5.46
C VAL A 78 -11.21 -9.92 5.26
N LYS A 79 -12.11 -10.88 5.18
CA LYS A 79 -11.81 -12.30 4.99
C LYS A 79 -12.70 -12.90 3.91
N ASN A 80 -12.12 -13.69 3.04
CA ASN A 80 -12.89 -14.54 2.15
C ASN A 80 -13.34 -15.81 2.91
N PRO A 81 -14.60 -15.97 3.27
CA PRO A 81 -15.09 -17.15 3.99
C PRO A 81 -15.24 -18.39 3.11
N SER A 82 -15.12 -18.27 1.80
CA SER A 82 -15.18 -19.41 0.88
C SER A 82 -14.09 -20.44 1.22
N THR A 83 -14.38 -21.70 0.99
CA THR A 83 -13.42 -22.80 1.13
C THR A 83 -12.79 -23.22 -0.20
N THR A 84 -13.39 -22.79 -1.33
CA THR A 84 -13.03 -23.31 -2.66
C THR A 84 -12.75 -22.22 -3.70
N GLY A 85 -13.30 -21.01 -3.54
CA GLY A 85 -13.23 -19.96 -4.55
C GLY A 85 -12.48 -18.70 -4.06
N SER A 86 -11.75 -18.06 -4.96
CA SER A 86 -11.08 -16.77 -4.71
C SER A 86 -11.96 -15.60 -5.13
N ILE A 87 -11.80 -14.45 -4.47
CA ILE A 87 -12.43 -13.18 -4.86
C ILE A 87 -11.42 -12.40 -5.70
N ALA A 88 -11.67 -12.28 -7.00
CA ALA A 88 -10.77 -11.62 -7.93
C ALA A 88 -11.13 -10.14 -8.10
N GLY A 89 -10.11 -9.27 -8.06
CA GLY A 89 -10.29 -7.84 -8.29
C GLY A 89 -11.19 -7.16 -7.25
N LEU A 90 -11.01 -7.52 -5.97
CA LEU A 90 -11.75 -6.91 -4.88
C LEU A 90 -11.48 -5.40 -4.85
N LYS A 91 -12.56 -4.64 -4.87
CA LYS A 91 -12.57 -3.19 -4.76
C LYS A 91 -13.49 -2.79 -3.61
N ILE A 92 -13.02 -1.90 -2.77
CA ILE A 92 -13.77 -1.37 -1.63
C ILE A 92 -13.72 0.14 -1.72
N SER A 93 -14.89 0.78 -1.84
CA SER A 93 -15.00 2.23 -1.90
C SER A 93 -15.71 2.73 -0.65
N GLU A 94 -15.15 3.75 -0.01
CA GLU A 94 -15.78 4.50 1.08
C GLU A 94 -16.33 5.81 0.51
N PHE A 95 -17.55 6.14 0.86
CA PHE A 95 -18.19 7.40 0.51
C PHE A 95 -18.62 8.11 1.78
N TRP A 96 -18.23 9.35 1.91
CA TRP A 96 -18.68 10.24 2.96
C TRP A 96 -19.75 11.18 2.44
N TYR A 97 -20.85 11.27 3.18
CA TYR A 97 -22.01 12.09 2.83
C TYR A 97 -22.21 13.20 3.84
N ASP A 98 -22.78 14.33 3.38
CA ASP A 98 -23.27 15.41 4.22
C ASP A 98 -24.64 15.05 4.83
N LYS A 99 -25.19 15.96 5.66
CA LYS A 99 -26.52 15.80 6.25
C LYS A 99 -27.65 15.80 5.20
N GLY A 100 -27.40 16.33 4.01
CA GLY A 100 -28.32 16.34 2.87
C GLY A 100 -28.22 15.07 2.00
N GLY A 101 -27.32 14.13 2.32
CA GLY A 101 -27.11 12.92 1.52
C GLY A 101 -26.25 13.13 0.27
N ASN A 102 -25.55 14.27 0.14
CA ASN A 102 -24.65 14.49 -0.98
C ASN A 102 -23.25 13.95 -0.67
N PRO A 103 -22.56 13.29 -1.62
CA PRO A 103 -21.21 12.83 -1.41
C PRO A 103 -20.24 14.01 -1.32
N VAL A 104 -19.40 14.03 -0.28
CA VAL A 104 -18.47 15.14 0.01
C VAL A 104 -17.02 14.73 0.06
N SER A 105 -16.73 13.43 0.24
CA SER A 105 -15.39 12.86 0.26
C SER A 105 -15.47 11.34 0.11
N GLY A 106 -14.34 10.69 -0.07
CA GLY A 106 -14.24 9.23 -0.14
C GLY A 106 -12.85 8.77 -0.52
N ASP A 107 -12.67 7.45 -0.48
CA ASP A 107 -11.45 6.78 -0.90
C ASP A 107 -11.77 5.39 -1.45
N GLU A 108 -10.83 4.80 -2.18
CA GLU A 108 -10.99 3.51 -2.84
C GLU A 108 -9.75 2.64 -2.62
N PHE A 109 -9.97 1.43 -2.10
CA PHE A 109 -8.97 0.39 -2.00
C PHE A 109 -9.19 -0.67 -3.07
N ARG A 110 -8.10 -1.05 -3.77
CA ARG A 110 -8.10 -2.13 -4.77
C ARG A 110 -7.09 -3.21 -4.41
N TYR A 111 -7.59 -4.44 -4.20
CA TYR A 111 -6.73 -5.60 -4.01
C TYR A 111 -6.40 -6.22 -5.37
N ARG A 112 -5.13 -6.10 -5.78
CA ARG A 112 -4.67 -6.51 -7.12
C ARG A 112 -4.49 -8.01 -7.29
N LYS A 113 -4.41 -8.74 -6.17
CA LYS A 113 -4.31 -10.21 -6.17
C LYS A 113 -5.69 -10.83 -5.94
N PRO A 114 -5.93 -12.09 -6.35
CA PRO A 114 -7.11 -12.81 -5.88
C PRO A 114 -7.05 -12.97 -4.36
N LEU A 115 -8.13 -12.64 -3.66
CA LEU A 115 -8.26 -12.92 -2.23
C LEU A 115 -8.62 -14.40 -2.08
N LEU A 116 -7.66 -15.19 -1.59
CA LEU A 116 -7.78 -16.66 -1.52
C LEU A 116 -8.77 -17.13 -0.45
N PRO A 117 -9.26 -18.37 -0.52
CA PRO A 117 -10.10 -18.97 0.51
C PRO A 117 -9.45 -18.86 1.89
N GLY A 118 -10.19 -18.34 2.87
CA GLY A 118 -9.74 -18.15 4.24
C GLY A 118 -8.75 -17.00 4.46
N GLU A 119 -8.26 -16.37 3.39
CA GLU A 119 -7.31 -15.27 3.48
C GLU A 119 -7.94 -14.04 4.15
N VAL A 120 -7.14 -13.39 5.02
CA VAL A 120 -7.49 -12.16 5.72
C VAL A 120 -6.55 -11.06 5.27
N ILE A 121 -7.09 -9.90 4.93
CA ILE A 121 -6.30 -8.70 4.60
C ILE A 121 -6.77 -7.51 5.44
N ASP A 122 -5.82 -6.62 5.73
CA ASP A 122 -6.09 -5.33 6.36
C ASP A 122 -6.46 -4.31 5.28
N ILE A 123 -7.51 -3.54 5.56
CA ILE A 123 -7.98 -2.45 4.71
C ILE A 123 -7.72 -1.15 5.44
N GLU A 124 -7.12 -0.20 4.74
CA GLU A 124 -6.95 1.17 5.18
C GLU A 124 -7.44 2.10 4.08
N LEU A 125 -8.39 2.96 4.41
CA LEU A 125 -8.96 3.98 3.54
C LEU A 125 -8.66 5.35 4.12
N ARG A 126 -8.25 6.29 3.28
CA ARG A 126 -7.83 7.63 3.67
C ARG A 126 -8.62 8.69 2.92
N SER A 127 -9.73 9.10 3.49
CA SER A 127 -10.60 10.10 2.90
C SER A 127 -10.18 11.52 3.32
N PRO A 128 -9.99 12.48 2.40
CA PRO A 128 -9.73 13.87 2.76
C PRO A 128 -10.82 14.42 3.69
N VAL A 129 -10.42 15.15 4.74
CA VAL A 129 -11.37 15.76 5.66
C VAL A 129 -12.22 16.81 4.95
N ASN A 130 -13.53 16.68 5.07
CA ASN A 130 -14.49 17.70 4.69
C ASN A 130 -15.34 18.07 5.92
N PRO A 131 -15.52 19.36 6.26
CA PRO A 131 -16.30 19.79 7.42
C PRO A 131 -17.77 19.39 7.36
N LYS A 132 -18.30 19.07 6.19
CA LYS A 132 -19.69 18.64 5.98
C LYS A 132 -19.90 17.14 6.18
N MET A 133 -18.86 16.33 6.41
CA MET A 133 -18.98 14.88 6.62
C MET A 133 -19.90 14.56 7.79
N ALA A 134 -20.95 13.77 7.55
CA ALA A 134 -21.95 13.36 8.55
C ALA A 134 -22.08 11.84 8.68
N SER A 135 -22.02 11.10 7.57
CA SER A 135 -22.12 9.63 7.54
C SER A 135 -21.22 9.03 6.49
N SER A 136 -20.85 7.75 6.66
CA SER A 136 -20.09 7.00 5.66
C SER A 136 -20.84 5.75 5.22
N GLN A 137 -20.63 5.36 3.97
CA GLN A 137 -21.10 4.12 3.38
C GLN A 137 -19.97 3.41 2.63
N TYR A 138 -20.05 2.09 2.56
CA TYR A 138 -19.08 1.24 1.89
C TYR A 138 -19.72 0.50 0.73
N LYS A 139 -19.02 0.48 -0.40
CA LYS A 139 -19.39 -0.35 -1.55
C LYS A 139 -18.30 -1.38 -1.79
N PHE A 140 -18.73 -2.64 -1.96
CA PHE A 140 -17.84 -3.77 -2.24
C PHE A 140 -18.14 -4.32 -3.62
N GLU A 141 -17.10 -4.49 -4.42
CA GLU A 141 -17.20 -4.97 -5.79
C GLU A 141 -16.11 -6.01 -6.06
N GLN A 142 -16.35 -6.93 -7.00
CA GLN A 142 -15.35 -7.84 -7.55
C GLN A 142 -15.46 -7.89 -9.07
N SER A 143 -14.44 -8.44 -9.74
CA SER A 143 -14.43 -8.52 -11.20
C SER A 143 -15.52 -9.41 -11.79
N ASN A 144 -16.03 -10.39 -11.05
CA ASN A 144 -16.91 -11.43 -11.57
C ASN A 144 -18.33 -11.38 -11.01
N GLY A 145 -18.75 -10.26 -10.40
CA GLY A 145 -20.10 -10.09 -9.86
C GLY A 145 -20.17 -9.23 -8.61
N ALA A 146 -21.20 -9.41 -7.83
CA ALA A 146 -21.45 -8.65 -6.61
C ALA A 146 -20.66 -9.20 -5.41
N VAL A 147 -20.44 -8.37 -4.40
CA VAL A 147 -19.89 -8.78 -3.11
C VAL A 147 -20.89 -8.43 -2.02
N LYS A 148 -21.26 -9.44 -1.22
CA LYS A 148 -22.12 -9.27 -0.05
C LYS A 148 -21.28 -9.24 1.22
N PRO A 149 -21.08 -8.07 1.85
CA PRO A 149 -20.34 -7.97 3.09
C PRO A 149 -21.17 -8.45 4.27
N THR A 150 -20.53 -9.18 5.20
CA THR A 150 -21.11 -9.59 6.48
C THR A 150 -20.19 -9.12 7.60
N VAL A 151 -20.74 -8.32 8.53
CA VAL A 151 -19.95 -7.82 9.66
C VAL A 151 -19.82 -8.90 10.72
N VAL A 152 -18.60 -9.18 11.15
CA VAL A 152 -18.25 -10.12 12.21
C VAL A 152 -17.46 -9.42 13.32
N ALA A 153 -17.51 -9.95 14.52
CA ALA A 153 -16.79 -9.33 15.65
C ALA A 153 -15.27 -9.40 15.50
N LYS A 154 -14.75 -10.54 15.04
CA LYS A 154 -13.32 -10.81 14.76
C LYS A 154 -13.18 -12.06 13.89
N PHE A 155 -11.98 -12.28 13.36
CA PHE A 155 -11.59 -13.51 12.65
C PHE A 155 -10.74 -14.40 13.54
#